data_c29161526a5c55ccf65ddc519a2d3294
#
_entry.id   c29161526a5c55ccf65ddc519a2d3294
#
_cell.length_a   1.000
_cell.length_b   1.000
_cell.length_c   1.000
_cell.angle_alpha   90.00
_cell.angle_beta   90.00
_cell.angle_gamma   90.00
#
_symmetry.space_group_name_H-M   'P 1'
#
loop_
_entity.id
_entity.type
_entity.pdbx_description
1 polymer ?
#
loop_
_entity_poly.entity_id
_entity_poly.type
_entity_poly.pdbx_seq_one_letter_code
_entity_poly.pdbx_strand_id
1 'polypeptide(L)'
;MLVALALGAAAYLKRQAGPPERSRQPVWQKRFCVRVIDGDTIELDGGERVRLIGVDTPETVDPRRPVQSFGKEASAFTRRMVEGKNVRLEQDQDTRDRYGRTLAYVYLQDGTFLNAEIIRQGYGHAYTRFPFRYEQQFVQLEREARENSRGLWAR
;
A
#
# COMPACT_ATOMS: atom_id res chain seq x y z
N MET A 1 25.16 -46.11 35.72
CA MET A 1 24.23 -45.01 36.09
C MET A 1 24.46 -43.72 35.31
N LEU A 2 24.58 -43.75 34.00
CA LEU A 2 24.83 -42.54 33.16
C LEU A 2 23.81 -42.32 32.03
N VAL A 3 22.76 -43.13 31.95
CA VAL A 3 21.76 -43.02 30.84
C VAL A 3 20.51 -42.18 31.22
N ALA A 4 20.28 -41.92 32.50
CA ALA A 4 19.08 -41.21 32.96
C ALA A 4 19.15 -39.67 32.86
N LEU A 5 20.34 -39.07 32.71
CA LEU A 5 20.54 -37.61 32.67
C LEU A 5 20.34 -37.00 31.26
N ALA A 6 20.46 -37.78 30.20
CA ALA A 6 20.32 -37.27 28.82
C ALA A 6 18.84 -37.05 28.38
N LEU A 7 17.91 -37.82 28.94
CA LEU A 7 16.48 -37.70 28.62
C LEU A 7 15.79 -36.49 29.27
N GLY A 8 16.33 -36.02 30.40
CA GLY A 8 15.80 -34.85 31.11
C GLY A 8 16.10 -33.52 30.40
N ALA A 9 17.27 -33.41 29.80
CA ALA A 9 17.68 -32.17 29.11
C ALA A 9 16.91 -31.95 27.78
N ALA A 10 16.63 -33.02 27.05
CA ALA A 10 15.87 -32.92 25.80
C ALA A 10 14.37 -32.55 26.03
N ALA A 11 13.79 -33.03 27.16
CA ALA A 11 12.41 -32.67 27.53
C ALA A 11 12.31 -31.25 28.10
N TYR A 12 13.37 -30.76 28.78
CA TYR A 12 13.42 -29.40 29.29
C TYR A 12 13.56 -28.35 28.17
N LEU A 13 14.40 -28.62 27.15
CA LEU A 13 14.55 -27.76 25.98
C LEU A 13 13.28 -27.70 25.10
N LYS A 14 12.49 -28.78 25.02
CA LYS A 14 11.22 -28.81 24.32
C LYS A 14 10.12 -27.99 25.01
N ARG A 15 10.20 -27.74 26.31
CA ARG A 15 9.25 -26.92 27.08
C ARG A 15 9.51 -25.43 26.96
N GLN A 16 10.71 -25.01 26.54
CA GLN A 16 11.08 -23.60 26.35
C GLN A 16 10.81 -23.09 24.95
N ALA A 17 10.58 -23.96 23.97
CA ALA A 17 10.08 -23.57 22.67
C ALA A 17 8.59 -23.28 22.82
N GLY A 18 8.25 -22.01 23.02
CA GLY A 18 6.88 -21.53 22.84
C GLY A 18 6.33 -21.98 21.48
N PRO A 19 5.00 -22.03 21.29
CA PRO A 19 4.43 -22.40 20.01
C PRO A 19 5.11 -21.53 18.93
N PRO A 20 5.47 -22.11 17.76
CA PRO A 20 6.11 -21.36 16.70
C PRO A 20 5.25 -20.11 16.48
N GLU A 21 5.89 -18.96 16.53
CA GLU A 21 5.27 -17.68 16.23
C GLU A 21 4.62 -17.85 14.85
N ARG A 22 3.31 -18.09 14.86
CA ARG A 22 2.54 -18.16 13.60
C ARG A 22 2.84 -16.84 12.93
N SER A 23 3.61 -16.88 11.85
CA SER A 23 3.76 -15.75 10.96
C SER A 23 2.35 -15.20 10.78
N ARG A 24 2.06 -14.03 11.39
CA ARG A 24 0.77 -13.39 11.21
C ARG A 24 0.72 -13.02 9.74
N GLN A 25 0.16 -13.95 8.95
CA GLN A 25 -0.22 -13.64 7.58
C GLN A 25 -1.02 -12.35 7.63
N PRO A 26 -0.71 -11.35 6.82
CA PRO A 26 -1.50 -10.12 6.79
C PRO A 26 -2.96 -10.52 6.61
N VAL A 27 -3.84 -10.04 7.49
CA VAL A 27 -5.28 -10.27 7.36
C VAL A 27 -5.74 -9.40 6.20
N TRP A 28 -5.81 -10.00 5.02
CA TRP A 28 -6.29 -9.35 3.82
C TRP A 28 -7.80 -9.11 3.91
N GLN A 29 -8.21 -7.86 3.88
CA GLN A 29 -9.61 -7.50 3.72
C GLN A 29 -9.92 -7.36 2.23
N LYS A 30 -10.78 -8.24 1.71
CA LYS A 30 -11.31 -8.12 0.35
C LYS A 30 -12.43 -7.08 0.35
N ARG A 31 -12.29 -6.05 -0.48
CA ARG A 31 -13.25 -4.94 -0.59
C ARG A 31 -13.52 -4.63 -2.07
N PHE A 32 -14.64 -4.00 -2.36
CA PHE A 32 -15.00 -3.58 -3.71
C PHE A 32 -14.74 -2.07 -3.87
N CYS A 33 -13.98 -1.68 -4.89
CA CYS A 33 -13.74 -0.29 -5.22
C CYS A 33 -14.89 0.25 -6.06
N VAL A 34 -15.69 1.14 -5.48
CA VAL A 34 -16.87 1.73 -6.13
C VAL A 34 -16.45 2.80 -7.12
N ARG A 35 -15.51 3.68 -6.70
CA ARG A 35 -15.01 4.76 -7.56
C ARG A 35 -13.64 5.28 -7.10
N VAL A 36 -12.97 5.97 -8.00
CA VAL A 36 -11.75 6.71 -7.73
C VAL A 36 -12.10 8.18 -7.51
N ILE A 37 -11.73 8.73 -6.35
CA ILE A 37 -11.93 10.14 -5.99
C ILE A 37 -10.83 10.99 -6.63
N ASP A 38 -9.57 10.59 -6.44
CA ASP A 38 -8.38 11.20 -7.01
C ASP A 38 -7.33 10.12 -7.28
N GLY A 39 -6.22 10.45 -7.91
CA GLY A 39 -5.20 9.47 -8.29
C GLY A 39 -4.67 8.62 -7.14
N ASP A 40 -4.72 9.14 -5.92
CA ASP A 40 -4.26 8.47 -4.70
C ASP A 40 -5.35 8.22 -3.64
N THR A 41 -6.61 8.42 -3.99
CA THR A 41 -7.76 8.26 -3.08
C THR A 41 -8.90 7.52 -3.77
N ILE A 42 -9.32 6.41 -3.19
CA ILE A 42 -10.41 5.58 -3.69
C ILE A 42 -11.56 5.49 -2.67
N GLU A 43 -12.74 5.17 -3.14
CA GLU A 43 -13.91 4.89 -2.31
C GLU A 43 -14.31 3.43 -2.47
N LEU A 44 -14.48 2.76 -1.34
CA LEU A 44 -14.91 1.37 -1.29
C LEU A 44 -16.40 1.27 -0.99
N ASP A 45 -16.92 0.06 -1.15
CA ASP A 45 -18.26 -0.31 -0.71
C ASP A 45 -18.51 0.13 0.75
N GLY A 46 -19.70 0.62 1.03
CA GLY A 46 -20.04 1.24 2.32
C GLY A 46 -19.57 2.68 2.51
N GLY A 47 -19.00 3.32 1.46
CA GLY A 47 -18.59 4.74 1.49
C GLY A 47 -17.26 5.00 2.19
N GLU A 48 -16.50 3.96 2.49
CA GLU A 48 -15.17 4.11 3.10
C GLU A 48 -14.17 4.70 2.11
N ARG A 49 -13.51 5.78 2.50
CA ARG A 49 -12.44 6.41 1.72
C ARG A 49 -11.09 5.87 2.15
N VAL A 50 -10.31 5.46 1.17
CA VAL A 50 -8.95 4.95 1.37
C VAL A 50 -7.96 5.88 0.69
N ARG A 51 -7.00 6.39 1.46
CA ARG A 51 -5.82 7.14 0.99
C ARG A 51 -4.67 6.15 0.82
N LEU A 52 -4.10 6.11 -0.36
CA LEU A 52 -2.98 5.22 -0.68
C LEU A 52 -1.71 5.66 0.08
N ILE A 53 -1.17 4.78 0.92
CA ILE A 53 0.06 5.05 1.68
C ILE A 53 1.24 5.26 0.72
N GLY A 54 2.04 6.28 1.00
CA GLY A 54 3.29 6.54 0.31
C GLY A 54 3.16 7.09 -1.12
N VAL A 55 1.95 7.43 -1.56
CA VAL A 55 1.67 7.97 -2.91
C VAL A 55 1.14 9.39 -2.79
N ASP A 56 1.62 10.28 -3.64
CA ASP A 56 1.07 11.63 -3.81
C ASP A 56 0.91 11.92 -5.31
N THR A 57 -0.34 12.07 -5.73
CA THR A 57 -0.67 12.39 -7.12
C THR A 57 -1.05 13.86 -7.26
N PRO A 58 -0.90 14.47 -8.46
CA PRO A 58 -1.38 15.82 -8.69
C PRO A 58 -2.87 15.96 -8.38
N GLU A 59 -3.24 17.03 -7.68
CA GLU A 59 -4.59 17.29 -7.15
C GLU A 59 -5.59 17.63 -8.25
N THR A 60 -6.80 17.05 -8.19
CA THR A 60 -7.88 17.31 -9.15
C THR A 60 -9.20 17.75 -8.52
N VAL A 61 -9.40 17.49 -7.22
CA VAL A 61 -10.72 17.63 -6.57
C VAL A 61 -10.80 18.69 -5.47
N ASP A 62 -9.68 19.31 -5.07
CA ASP A 62 -9.74 20.43 -4.11
C ASP A 62 -10.28 21.69 -4.78
N PRO A 63 -11.53 22.15 -4.46
CA PRO A 63 -12.14 23.30 -5.12
C PRO A 63 -11.40 24.62 -4.84
N ARG A 64 -10.50 24.65 -3.86
CA ARG A 64 -9.69 25.81 -3.49
C ARG A 64 -8.40 25.93 -4.32
N ARG A 65 -8.11 24.93 -5.15
CA ARG A 65 -6.89 24.87 -5.97
C ARG A 65 -7.24 24.59 -7.41
N PRO A 66 -6.51 25.15 -8.37
CA PRO A 66 -6.64 24.77 -9.76
C PRO A 66 -6.24 23.28 -9.91
N VAL A 67 -6.87 22.61 -10.87
CA VAL A 67 -6.48 21.24 -11.27
C VAL A 67 -5.01 21.26 -11.66
N GLN A 68 -4.22 20.45 -11.00
CA GLN A 68 -2.79 20.34 -11.29
C GLN A 68 -2.57 19.64 -12.63
N SER A 69 -1.53 20.06 -13.33
CA SER A 69 -1.10 19.37 -14.54
C SER A 69 -0.86 17.88 -14.24
N PHE A 70 -1.31 17.00 -15.14
CA PHE A 70 -1.25 15.54 -15.02
C PHE A 70 -2.18 14.90 -13.96
N GLY A 71 -2.98 15.68 -13.23
CA GLY A 71 -3.92 15.13 -12.23
C GLY A 71 -5.00 14.26 -12.85
N LYS A 72 -5.56 14.67 -13.99
CA LYS A 72 -6.59 13.92 -14.72
C LYS A 72 -6.05 12.58 -15.22
N GLU A 73 -4.82 12.57 -15.72
CA GLU A 73 -4.12 11.37 -16.19
C GLU A 73 -3.84 10.39 -15.04
N ALA A 74 -3.40 10.88 -13.89
CA ALA A 74 -3.18 10.09 -12.68
C ALA A 74 -4.50 9.46 -12.20
N SER A 75 -5.57 10.25 -12.09
CA SER A 75 -6.90 9.75 -11.70
C SER A 75 -7.43 8.73 -12.70
N ALA A 76 -7.25 8.97 -14.01
CA ALA A 76 -7.67 8.04 -15.05
C ALA A 76 -6.88 6.72 -14.99
N PHE A 77 -5.58 6.78 -14.67
CA PHE A 77 -4.76 5.58 -14.48
C PHE A 77 -5.30 4.74 -13.32
N THR A 78 -5.45 5.34 -12.14
CA THR A 78 -5.97 4.64 -10.95
C THR A 78 -7.36 4.06 -11.22
N ARG A 79 -8.23 4.81 -11.91
CA ARG A 79 -9.57 4.35 -12.30
C ARG A 79 -9.54 3.08 -13.14
N ARG A 80 -8.72 3.05 -14.19
CA ARG A 80 -8.56 1.84 -15.04
C ARG A 80 -8.07 0.64 -14.23
N MET A 81 -7.24 0.88 -13.23
CA MET A 81 -6.68 -0.18 -12.41
C MET A 81 -7.70 -0.81 -11.47
N VAL A 82 -8.53 -0.02 -10.76
CA VAL A 82 -9.29 -0.53 -9.61
C VAL A 82 -10.78 -0.26 -9.62
N GLU A 83 -11.30 0.74 -10.35
CA GLU A 83 -12.72 1.08 -10.30
C GLU A 83 -13.59 -0.09 -10.83
N GLY A 84 -14.63 -0.44 -10.07
CA GLY A 84 -15.49 -1.55 -10.38
C GLY A 84 -14.87 -2.94 -10.11
N LYS A 85 -13.77 -3.01 -9.37
CA LYS A 85 -13.05 -4.26 -9.10
C LYS A 85 -12.91 -4.53 -7.60
N ASN A 86 -12.72 -5.80 -7.28
CA ASN A 86 -12.30 -6.19 -5.93
C ASN A 86 -10.82 -5.93 -5.72
N VAL A 87 -10.50 -5.39 -4.55
CA VAL A 87 -9.14 -5.11 -4.10
C VAL A 87 -8.89 -5.75 -2.74
N ARG A 88 -7.62 -5.87 -2.38
CA ARG A 88 -7.20 -6.29 -1.05
C ARG A 88 -6.46 -5.12 -0.39
N LEU A 89 -6.73 -4.91 0.88
CA LEU A 89 -6.11 -3.87 1.69
C LEU A 89 -5.10 -4.47 2.65
N GLU A 90 -3.96 -3.83 2.77
CA GLU A 90 -2.98 -4.05 3.83
C GLU A 90 -2.73 -2.72 4.54
N GLN A 91 -2.82 -2.71 5.87
CA GLN A 91 -2.53 -1.53 6.68
C GLN A 91 -1.07 -1.53 7.15
N ASP A 92 -0.57 -0.35 7.47
CA ASP A 92 0.70 -0.13 8.14
C ASP A 92 0.45 0.29 9.61
N GLN A 93 1.44 0.91 10.26
CA GLN A 93 1.34 1.37 11.65
C GLN A 93 0.20 2.36 11.85
N ASP A 94 0.10 3.37 10.98
CA ASP A 94 -1.00 4.30 10.97
C ASP A 94 -2.15 3.75 10.10
N THR A 95 -3.32 3.62 10.71
CA THR A 95 -4.49 3.04 10.04
C THR A 95 -5.46 4.07 9.49
N ARG A 96 -5.39 5.32 9.99
CA ARG A 96 -6.25 6.44 9.55
C ARG A 96 -5.47 7.75 9.56
N ASP A 97 -5.84 8.64 8.66
CA ASP A 97 -5.33 10.01 8.66
C ASP A 97 -6.20 10.96 9.50
N ARG A 98 -5.75 12.23 9.61
CA ARG A 98 -6.47 13.27 10.35
C ARG A 98 -7.85 13.61 9.79
N TYR A 99 -8.16 13.21 8.57
CA TYR A 99 -9.45 13.41 7.91
C TYR A 99 -10.38 12.21 8.05
N GLY A 100 -9.95 11.16 8.78
CA GLY A 100 -10.69 9.93 8.99
C GLY A 100 -10.65 8.94 7.83
N ARG A 101 -9.82 9.19 6.78
CA ARG A 101 -9.62 8.24 5.68
C ARG A 101 -8.80 7.05 6.17
N THR A 102 -9.16 5.86 5.74
CA THR A 102 -8.33 4.67 5.95
C THR A 102 -7.02 4.80 5.17
N LEU A 103 -5.91 4.53 5.83
CA LEU A 103 -4.59 4.44 5.20
C LEU A 103 -4.29 3.00 4.85
N ALA A 104 -3.99 2.70 3.59
CA ALA A 104 -3.72 1.34 3.15
C ALA A 104 -2.80 1.25 1.94
N TYR A 105 -2.15 0.09 1.85
CA TYR A 105 -1.64 -0.46 0.61
C TYR A 105 -2.75 -1.23 -0.08
N VAL A 106 -2.89 -1.05 -1.39
CA VAL A 106 -3.97 -1.64 -2.17
C VAL A 106 -3.37 -2.60 -3.20
N TYR A 107 -3.93 -3.80 -3.25
CA TYR A 107 -3.53 -4.84 -4.20
C TYR A 107 -4.73 -5.28 -5.03
N LEU A 108 -4.50 -5.49 -6.32
CA LEU A 108 -5.46 -6.09 -7.22
C LEU A 108 -5.55 -7.60 -6.99
N GLN A 109 -6.56 -8.24 -7.58
CA GLN A 109 -6.74 -9.69 -7.45
C GLN A 109 -5.59 -10.51 -8.04
N ASP A 110 -4.94 -10.00 -9.08
CA ASP A 110 -3.77 -10.61 -9.73
C ASP A 110 -2.45 -10.41 -8.95
N GLY A 111 -2.52 -9.72 -7.81
CA GLY A 111 -1.36 -9.41 -6.97
C GLY A 111 -0.66 -8.09 -7.31
N THR A 112 -1.11 -7.35 -8.32
CA THR A 112 -0.54 -6.03 -8.64
C THR A 112 -0.63 -5.10 -7.46
N PHE A 113 0.49 -4.52 -7.05
CA PHE A 113 0.58 -3.54 -5.97
C PHE A 113 0.30 -2.14 -6.52
N LEU A 114 -0.94 -1.66 -6.37
CA LEU A 114 -1.41 -0.39 -6.95
C LEU A 114 -0.54 0.80 -6.58
N ASN A 115 -0.24 0.96 -5.26
CA ASN A 115 0.56 2.09 -4.78
C ASN A 115 1.92 2.17 -5.48
N ALA A 116 2.60 1.04 -5.60
CA ALA A 116 3.88 0.94 -6.28
C ALA A 116 3.75 1.18 -7.80
N GLU A 117 2.69 0.69 -8.42
CA GLU A 117 2.48 0.81 -9.86
C GLU A 117 2.21 2.25 -10.29
N ILE A 118 1.47 3.03 -9.50
CA ILE A 118 1.25 4.47 -9.74
C ILE A 118 2.60 5.21 -9.81
N ILE A 119 3.52 4.93 -8.89
CA ILE A 119 4.83 5.57 -8.86
C ILE A 119 5.71 5.07 -9.99
N ARG A 120 5.76 3.75 -10.21
CA ARG A 120 6.56 3.11 -11.27
C ARG A 120 6.24 3.66 -12.65
N GLN A 121 4.96 3.91 -12.93
CA GLN A 121 4.50 4.45 -14.21
C GLN A 121 4.57 5.98 -14.28
N GLY A 122 4.99 6.65 -13.20
CA GLY A 122 5.17 8.10 -13.15
C GLY A 122 3.87 8.89 -12.99
N TYR A 123 2.80 8.28 -12.44
CA TYR A 123 1.54 8.98 -12.19
C TYR A 123 1.47 9.65 -10.83
N GLY A 124 2.47 9.46 -9.96
CA GLY A 124 2.57 10.06 -8.64
C GLY A 124 4.00 10.08 -8.12
N HIS A 125 4.18 10.85 -7.06
CA HIS A 125 5.42 10.95 -6.30
C HIS A 125 5.45 9.95 -5.15
N ALA A 126 6.64 9.52 -4.73
CA ALA A 126 6.84 8.86 -3.45
C ALA A 126 6.66 9.89 -2.33
N TYR A 127 5.63 9.71 -1.49
CA TYR A 127 5.30 10.62 -0.41
C TYR A 127 5.98 10.20 0.90
N THR A 128 7.15 10.75 1.17
CA THR A 128 8.04 10.35 2.28
C THR A 128 7.96 11.26 3.50
N ARG A 129 6.92 12.10 3.60
CA ARG A 129 6.73 13.00 4.76
C ARG A 129 6.53 12.24 6.08
N PHE A 130 5.93 11.06 5.99
CA PHE A 130 5.71 10.15 7.11
C PHE A 130 6.36 8.81 6.78
N PRO A 131 7.02 8.14 7.75
CA PRO A 131 7.65 6.85 7.51
C PRO A 131 6.60 5.77 7.20
N PHE A 132 6.93 4.87 6.29
CA PHE A 132 6.09 3.72 5.95
C PHE A 132 6.95 2.56 5.46
N ARG A 133 6.39 1.34 5.50
CA ARG A 133 7.13 0.08 5.25
C ARG A 133 7.87 0.04 3.92
N TYR A 134 7.29 0.52 2.85
CA TYR A 134 7.82 0.43 1.48
C TYR A 134 8.53 1.69 1.00
N GLU A 135 8.93 2.60 1.91
CA GLU A 135 9.51 3.91 1.57
C GLU A 135 10.70 3.81 0.62
N GLN A 136 11.68 2.96 0.95
CA GLN A 136 12.89 2.80 0.12
C GLN A 136 12.55 2.27 -1.28
N GLN A 137 11.62 1.33 -1.37
CA GLN A 137 11.14 0.80 -2.64
C GLN A 137 10.47 1.90 -3.47
N PHE A 138 9.62 2.73 -2.87
CA PHE A 138 8.89 3.78 -3.58
C PHE A 138 9.81 4.89 -4.08
N VAL A 139 10.80 5.28 -3.28
CA VAL A 139 11.86 6.23 -3.70
C VAL A 139 12.64 5.69 -4.90
N GLN A 140 12.97 4.39 -4.90
CA GLN A 140 13.66 3.76 -6.01
C GLN A 140 12.78 3.72 -7.28
N LEU A 141 11.49 3.38 -7.15
CA LEU A 141 10.54 3.37 -8.28
C LEU A 141 10.36 4.76 -8.88
N GLU A 142 10.30 5.80 -8.05
CA GLU A 142 10.24 7.19 -8.55
C GLU A 142 11.50 7.56 -9.32
N ARG A 143 12.68 7.19 -8.83
CA ARG A 143 13.94 7.41 -9.53
C ARG A 143 13.93 6.75 -10.91
N GLU A 144 13.52 5.49 -10.98
CA GLU A 144 13.41 4.76 -12.25
C GLU A 144 12.39 5.39 -13.21
N ALA A 145 11.26 5.88 -12.69
CA ALA A 145 10.28 6.60 -13.50
C ALA A 145 10.86 7.89 -14.10
N ARG A 146 11.63 8.65 -13.31
CA ARG A 146 12.33 9.85 -13.77
C ARG A 146 13.38 9.55 -14.84
N GLU A 147 14.23 8.57 -14.60
CA GLU A 147 15.31 8.17 -15.52
C GLU A 147 14.75 7.67 -16.87
N ASN A 148 13.56 7.05 -16.85
CA ASN A 148 12.89 6.57 -18.06
C ASN A 148 11.84 7.54 -18.62
N SER A 149 11.79 8.79 -18.15
CA SER A 149 10.84 9.83 -18.61
C SER A 149 9.38 9.37 -18.64
N ARG A 150 8.93 8.67 -17.59
CA ARG A 150 7.56 8.14 -17.50
C ARG A 150 6.61 9.18 -16.90
N GLY A 151 5.40 9.27 -17.44
CA GLY A 151 4.29 10.05 -16.88
C GLY A 151 4.66 11.51 -16.59
N LEU A 152 4.64 11.92 -15.31
CA LEU A 152 5.02 13.26 -14.83
C LEU A 152 6.42 13.70 -15.28
N TRP A 153 7.29 12.76 -15.59
CA TRP A 153 8.68 12.98 -15.95
C TRP A 153 8.93 12.97 -17.45
N ALA A 154 7.88 12.72 -18.25
CA ALA A 154 7.95 12.87 -19.71
C ALA A 154 8.14 14.34 -20.06
N ARG A 155 9.14 14.63 -20.91
CA ARG A 155 9.45 15.99 -21.42
C ARG A 155 8.66 16.27 -22.68
#